data_f679387a0570810de8a4ba8e3c068a34
#
_entry.id   f679387a0570810de8a4ba8e3c068a34
#
_cell.length_a   1.000
_cell.length_b   1.000
_cell.length_c   1.000
_cell.angle_alpha   90.00
_cell.angle_beta   90.00
_cell.angle_gamma   90.00
#
_symmetry.space_group_name_H-M   'P 1'
#
loop_
_entity.id
_entity.type
_entity.pdbx_description
1 polymer ?
#
loop_
_entity_poly.entity_id
_entity_poly.type
_entity_poly.pdbx_seq_one_letter_code
_entity_poly.pdbx_strand_id
1 'polypeptide(L)'
;YCIKDELYVIINQHWDGGWIEHNGLTANTDIKTTKSQLTKIWTQIANEFKAYDEHLLFAGMNEPGVGSGDGDIISLAEASARIAEFEQTFIEAVRATGGNNAKRILIVQGPNTNIDNFVDNNYMSKIQDSATDRLMVEVHFYDPYQFTDLGEDKDWGKYYLYWGKNNKGGDADRTADAKYNEDYVEAQMKKMKTNFFDKGY
;
A
#
# COMPACT_ATOMS: atom_id res chain seq x y z
N TYR A 1 -9.23 -6.47 -23.21
CA TYR A 1 -8.01 -7.00 -23.81
C TYR A 1 -7.30 -7.92 -22.81
N CYS A 2 -6.76 -7.42 -21.70
CA CYS A 2 -5.91 -8.17 -20.76
C CYS A 2 -6.48 -9.53 -20.34
N ILE A 3 -7.75 -9.61 -19.99
CA ILE A 3 -8.39 -10.88 -19.56
C ILE A 3 -8.43 -11.92 -20.71
N LYS A 4 -8.55 -11.48 -21.97
CA LYS A 4 -8.48 -12.40 -23.12
C LYS A 4 -7.09 -13.00 -23.32
N ASP A 5 -6.08 -12.32 -22.80
CA ASP A 5 -4.68 -12.75 -22.88
C ASP A 5 -4.23 -13.42 -21.56
N GLU A 6 -5.20 -13.85 -20.72
CA GLU A 6 -4.99 -14.49 -19.41
C GLU A 6 -4.14 -13.66 -18.42
N LEU A 7 -4.17 -12.34 -18.56
CA LEU A 7 -3.45 -11.44 -17.67
C LEU A 7 -4.33 -11.06 -16.47
N TYR A 8 -3.70 -10.99 -15.30
CA TYR A 8 -4.31 -10.37 -14.14
C TYR A 8 -4.22 -8.85 -14.24
N VAL A 9 -5.27 -8.17 -13.82
CA VAL A 9 -5.38 -6.69 -13.86
C VAL A 9 -5.70 -6.19 -12.47
N ILE A 10 -4.97 -5.19 -12.01
CA ILE A 10 -5.25 -4.48 -10.76
C ILE A 10 -5.78 -3.09 -11.11
N ILE A 11 -6.94 -2.75 -10.58
CA ILE A 11 -7.45 -1.37 -10.57
C ILE A 11 -7.23 -0.83 -9.17
N ASN A 12 -6.55 0.32 -9.06
CA ASN A 12 -6.40 1.02 -7.79
C ASN A 12 -6.96 2.45 -7.88
N GLN A 13 -7.31 2.99 -6.72
CA GLN A 13 -7.47 4.42 -6.55
C GLN A 13 -6.09 4.97 -6.21
N HIS A 14 -5.42 5.51 -7.23
CA HIS A 14 -4.07 6.07 -7.11
C HIS A 14 -4.12 7.39 -6.31
N TRP A 15 -3.02 8.11 -6.23
CA TRP A 15 -2.90 9.34 -5.42
C TRP A 15 -4.04 10.37 -5.67
N ASP A 16 -4.46 10.54 -6.91
CA ASP A 16 -5.62 11.36 -7.33
C ASP A 16 -5.67 12.75 -6.66
N GLY A 17 -4.55 13.46 -6.69
CA GLY A 17 -4.40 14.77 -6.07
C GLY A 17 -4.30 14.75 -4.54
N GLY A 18 -4.08 13.58 -3.93
CA GLY A 18 -3.86 13.44 -2.49
C GLY A 18 -5.09 13.69 -1.62
N TRP A 19 -6.29 13.51 -2.17
CA TRP A 19 -7.52 13.87 -1.43
C TRP A 19 -7.73 13.03 -0.16
N ILE A 20 -7.24 11.78 -0.12
CA ILE A 20 -7.29 10.95 1.10
C ILE A 20 -6.37 11.53 2.16
N GLU A 21 -5.14 11.86 1.79
CA GLU A 21 -4.13 12.43 2.67
C GLU A 21 -4.57 13.80 3.20
N HIS A 22 -4.97 14.69 2.31
CA HIS A 22 -5.40 16.05 2.67
C HIS A 22 -6.67 16.07 3.53
N ASN A 23 -7.63 15.19 3.25
CA ASN A 23 -8.95 15.20 3.91
C ASN A 23 -9.13 14.10 4.95
N GLY A 24 -8.18 13.21 5.13
CA GLY A 24 -8.30 12.06 6.02
C GLY A 24 -7.11 11.81 6.93
N LEU A 25 -5.89 12.20 6.53
CA LEU A 25 -4.65 11.90 7.26
C LEU A 25 -3.97 13.15 7.86
N THR A 26 -4.71 14.27 7.98
CA THR A 26 -4.27 15.47 8.68
C THR A 26 -5.07 15.66 9.98
N ALA A 27 -4.53 16.43 10.93
CA ALA A 27 -5.25 16.78 12.14
C ALA A 27 -6.54 17.57 11.83
N ASN A 28 -7.51 17.48 12.70
CA ASN A 28 -8.78 18.21 12.60
C ASN A 28 -9.65 17.93 11.38
N THR A 29 -9.41 16.83 10.67
CA THR A 29 -10.24 16.41 9.53
C THR A 29 -11.39 15.50 9.96
N ASP A 30 -12.55 15.65 9.30
CA ASP A 30 -13.67 14.73 9.49
C ASP A 30 -13.57 13.55 8.50
N ILE A 31 -13.03 12.44 8.98
CA ILE A 31 -12.86 11.21 8.20
C ILE A 31 -14.18 10.64 7.65
N LYS A 32 -15.34 11.04 8.17
CA LYS A 32 -16.64 10.57 7.68
C LYS A 32 -16.89 11.03 6.24
N THR A 33 -16.50 12.26 5.93
CA THR A 33 -16.61 12.78 4.56
C THR A 33 -15.71 11.99 3.61
N THR A 34 -14.47 11.73 4.00
CA THR A 34 -13.51 10.92 3.22
C THR A 34 -14.05 9.50 3.01
N LYS A 35 -14.54 8.85 4.06
CA LYS A 35 -15.17 7.50 3.97
C LYS A 35 -16.39 7.49 3.04
N SER A 36 -17.25 8.51 3.14
CA SER A 36 -18.41 8.62 2.26
C SER A 36 -18.03 8.77 0.78
N GLN A 37 -16.99 9.55 0.49
CA GLN A 37 -16.47 9.71 -0.87
C GLN A 37 -15.85 8.40 -1.38
N LEU A 38 -15.04 7.75 -0.57
CA LEU A 38 -14.41 6.46 -0.88
C LEU A 38 -15.48 5.39 -1.18
N THR A 39 -16.52 5.31 -0.36
CA THR A 39 -17.68 4.43 -0.60
C THR A 39 -18.32 4.67 -1.95
N LYS A 40 -18.55 5.93 -2.32
CA LYS A 40 -19.16 6.28 -3.62
C LYS A 40 -18.30 5.86 -4.79
N ILE A 41 -17.00 6.15 -4.73
CA ILE A 41 -16.02 5.80 -5.78
C ILE A 41 -15.99 4.29 -5.98
N TRP A 42 -15.74 3.54 -4.91
CA TRP A 42 -15.61 2.08 -5.00
C TRP A 42 -16.92 1.37 -5.33
N THR A 43 -18.06 1.91 -4.90
CA THR A 43 -19.36 1.37 -5.32
C THR A 43 -19.57 1.52 -6.83
N GLN A 44 -19.17 2.64 -7.43
CA GLN A 44 -19.27 2.85 -8.89
C GLN A 44 -18.34 1.91 -9.64
N ILE A 45 -17.04 1.86 -9.26
CA ILE A 45 -16.05 0.97 -9.88
C ILE A 45 -16.51 -0.48 -9.76
N ALA A 46 -16.89 -0.91 -8.56
CA ALA A 46 -17.30 -2.28 -8.31
C ALA A 46 -18.55 -2.69 -9.09
N ASN A 47 -19.52 -1.81 -9.26
CA ASN A 47 -20.70 -2.09 -10.07
C ASN A 47 -20.38 -2.19 -11.56
N GLU A 48 -19.52 -1.30 -12.09
CA GLU A 48 -19.09 -1.31 -13.50
C GLU A 48 -18.39 -2.62 -13.85
N PHE A 49 -17.50 -3.09 -12.98
CA PHE A 49 -16.70 -4.28 -13.23
C PHE A 49 -17.24 -5.56 -12.56
N LYS A 50 -18.46 -5.56 -12.08
CA LYS A 50 -19.09 -6.65 -11.33
C LYS A 50 -19.09 -8.00 -12.06
N ALA A 51 -19.20 -7.99 -13.37
CA ALA A 51 -19.28 -9.18 -14.20
C ALA A 51 -17.92 -9.80 -14.55
N TYR A 52 -16.83 -9.08 -14.29
CA TYR A 52 -15.48 -9.59 -14.56
C TYR A 52 -15.09 -10.66 -13.53
N ASP A 53 -14.34 -11.64 -13.98
CA ASP A 53 -13.91 -12.79 -13.19
C ASP A 53 -12.73 -12.48 -12.25
N GLU A 54 -12.07 -13.52 -11.77
CA GLU A 54 -10.96 -13.45 -10.80
C GLU A 54 -9.67 -12.83 -11.35
N HIS A 55 -9.53 -12.65 -12.66
CA HIS A 55 -8.38 -11.96 -13.25
C HIS A 55 -8.37 -10.46 -12.95
N LEU A 56 -9.50 -9.92 -12.49
CA LEU A 56 -9.57 -8.52 -12.08
C LEU A 56 -9.54 -8.40 -10.55
N LEU A 57 -8.54 -7.69 -10.04
CA LEU A 57 -8.34 -7.39 -8.63
C LEU A 57 -8.57 -5.88 -8.39
N PHE A 58 -8.95 -5.53 -7.17
CA PHE A 58 -9.07 -4.14 -6.75
C PHE A 58 -8.12 -3.85 -5.59
N ALA A 59 -7.41 -2.72 -5.68
CA ALA A 59 -6.58 -2.19 -4.60
C ALA A 59 -7.18 -0.89 -4.06
N GLY A 60 -7.41 -0.83 -2.76
CA GLY A 60 -8.19 0.23 -2.12
C GLY A 60 -7.62 1.63 -2.30
N MET A 61 -6.32 1.74 -2.22
CA MET A 61 -5.55 2.99 -2.27
C MET A 61 -4.22 2.77 -2.98
N ASN A 62 -3.38 3.82 -3.04
CA ASN A 62 -1.98 3.73 -3.42
C ASN A 62 -1.14 4.59 -2.47
N GLU A 63 -0.17 3.95 -1.79
CA GLU A 63 0.81 4.61 -0.90
C GLU A 63 0.19 5.61 0.09
N PRO A 64 -0.88 5.25 0.83
CA PRO A 64 -1.51 6.20 1.75
C PRO A 64 -0.49 6.73 2.74
N GLY A 65 -0.07 7.98 2.54
CA GLY A 65 1.11 8.55 3.18
C GLY A 65 0.80 9.34 4.44
N VAL A 66 1.70 9.25 5.41
CA VAL A 66 1.72 10.13 6.57
C VAL A 66 2.62 11.32 6.27
N GLY A 67 2.08 12.54 6.42
CA GLY A 67 2.85 13.77 6.22
C GLY A 67 2.90 14.28 4.79
N SER A 68 2.12 13.73 3.86
CA SER A 68 2.01 14.22 2.49
C SER A 68 0.90 15.26 2.26
N GLY A 69 0.11 15.56 3.29
CA GLY A 69 -0.97 16.56 3.22
C GLY A 69 -0.56 17.96 3.68
N ASP A 70 -1.27 18.97 3.21
CA ASP A 70 -1.18 20.35 3.74
C ASP A 70 -1.96 20.41 5.07
N GLY A 71 -1.26 20.40 6.18
CA GLY A 71 -1.88 20.49 7.49
C GLY A 71 -1.03 19.92 8.60
N ASP A 72 -1.57 19.95 9.83
CA ASP A 72 -0.87 19.38 10.97
C ASP A 72 -0.73 17.86 10.80
N ILE A 73 0.48 17.38 10.92
CA ILE A 73 0.82 15.97 10.79
C ILE A 73 0.27 15.22 12.01
N ILE A 74 -0.49 14.14 11.74
CA ILE A 74 -0.91 13.19 12.77
C ILE A 74 0.18 12.16 13.05
N SER A 75 0.12 11.50 14.19
CA SER A 75 1.05 10.41 14.51
C SER A 75 0.89 9.23 13.54
N LEU A 76 1.97 8.47 13.34
CA LEU A 76 1.91 7.23 12.53
C LEU A 76 0.84 6.25 13.07
N ALA A 77 0.69 6.15 14.39
CA ALA A 77 -0.32 5.29 15.00
C ALA A 77 -1.76 5.73 14.65
N GLU A 78 -2.02 7.03 14.69
CA GLU A 78 -3.31 7.59 14.31
C GLU A 78 -3.57 7.43 12.80
N ALA A 79 -2.59 7.73 11.97
CA ALA A 79 -2.69 7.52 10.52
C ALA A 79 -2.94 6.06 10.19
N SER A 80 -2.23 5.13 10.84
CA SER A 80 -2.45 3.69 10.70
C SER A 80 -3.89 3.28 11.04
N ALA A 81 -4.46 3.86 12.10
CA ALA A 81 -5.84 3.59 12.46
C ALA A 81 -6.83 4.10 11.40
N ARG A 82 -6.63 5.34 10.92
CA ARG A 82 -7.49 5.95 9.90
C ARG A 82 -7.39 5.24 8.54
N ILE A 83 -6.19 4.86 8.12
CA ILE A 83 -5.97 4.10 6.89
C ILE A 83 -6.69 2.75 6.97
N ALA A 84 -6.61 2.06 8.12
CA ALA A 84 -7.36 0.82 8.31
C ALA A 84 -8.88 1.01 8.19
N GLU A 85 -9.42 2.14 8.68
CA GLU A 85 -10.84 2.48 8.50
C GLU A 85 -11.18 2.77 7.03
N PHE A 86 -10.28 3.36 6.27
CA PHE A 86 -10.49 3.59 4.84
C PHE A 86 -10.44 2.28 4.06
N GLU A 87 -9.49 1.39 4.34
CA GLU A 87 -9.45 0.05 3.74
C GLU A 87 -10.69 -0.77 4.10
N GLN A 88 -11.15 -0.70 5.34
CA GLN A 88 -12.40 -1.35 5.74
C GLN A 88 -13.59 -0.80 4.94
N THR A 89 -13.64 0.53 4.75
CA THR A 89 -14.68 1.19 3.94
C THR A 89 -14.66 0.73 2.49
N PHE A 90 -13.48 0.59 1.90
CA PHE A 90 -13.28 0.05 0.56
C PHE A 90 -13.82 -1.39 0.46
N ILE A 91 -13.40 -2.26 1.37
CA ILE A 91 -13.83 -3.68 1.40
C ILE A 91 -15.35 -3.77 1.47
N GLU A 92 -15.96 -3.06 2.40
CA GLU A 92 -17.41 -3.06 2.59
C GLU A 92 -18.16 -2.56 1.35
N ALA A 93 -17.68 -1.46 0.75
CA ALA A 93 -18.27 -0.89 -0.45
C ALA A 93 -18.25 -1.87 -1.63
N VAL A 94 -17.13 -2.56 -1.84
CA VAL A 94 -17.00 -3.56 -2.90
C VAL A 94 -17.87 -4.78 -2.62
N ARG A 95 -17.80 -5.37 -1.42
CA ARG A 95 -18.58 -6.56 -1.03
C ARG A 95 -20.09 -6.33 -1.13
N ALA A 96 -20.56 -5.16 -0.76
CA ALA A 96 -21.99 -4.78 -0.82
C ALA A 96 -22.57 -4.82 -2.25
N THR A 97 -21.75 -4.69 -3.29
CA THR A 97 -22.22 -4.78 -4.68
C THR A 97 -22.59 -6.20 -5.11
N GLY A 98 -22.06 -7.24 -4.44
CA GLY A 98 -22.36 -8.64 -4.72
C GLY A 98 -21.81 -9.15 -6.07
N GLY A 99 -22.40 -10.21 -6.62
CA GLY A 99 -21.89 -10.86 -7.84
C GLY A 99 -20.47 -11.38 -7.66
N ASN A 100 -19.60 -11.24 -8.68
CA ASN A 100 -18.21 -11.66 -8.57
C ASN A 100 -17.42 -10.86 -7.51
N ASN A 101 -17.87 -9.66 -7.18
CA ASN A 101 -17.24 -8.84 -6.14
C ASN A 101 -17.39 -9.45 -4.73
N ALA A 102 -18.36 -10.33 -4.50
CA ALA A 102 -18.49 -11.05 -3.23
C ALA A 102 -17.28 -11.96 -2.93
N LYS A 103 -16.50 -12.33 -3.95
CA LYS A 103 -15.33 -13.22 -3.84
C LYS A 103 -14.09 -12.66 -4.54
N ARG A 104 -14.15 -11.43 -5.05
CA ARG A 104 -13.00 -10.78 -5.70
C ARG A 104 -11.86 -10.64 -4.72
N ILE A 105 -10.64 -10.88 -5.16
CA ILE A 105 -9.45 -10.56 -4.37
C ILE A 105 -9.37 -9.03 -4.23
N LEU A 106 -9.26 -8.56 -3.00
CA LEU A 106 -9.05 -7.17 -2.65
C LEU A 106 -7.67 -7.00 -2.06
N ILE A 107 -6.99 -5.95 -2.48
CA ILE A 107 -5.62 -5.64 -2.08
C ILE A 107 -5.68 -4.46 -1.11
N VAL A 108 -5.07 -4.63 0.07
CA VAL A 108 -5.01 -3.62 1.12
C VAL A 108 -3.58 -3.15 1.33
N GLN A 109 -3.44 -1.87 1.62
CA GLN A 109 -2.16 -1.22 1.85
C GLN A 109 -2.11 -0.60 3.25
N GLY A 110 -0.96 -0.65 3.89
CA GLY A 110 -0.72 0.01 5.16
C GLY A 110 -0.02 1.36 5.00
N PRO A 111 0.30 2.04 6.12
CA PRO A 111 0.90 3.36 6.09
C PRO A 111 2.18 3.40 5.26
N ASN A 112 2.21 4.27 4.25
CA ASN A 112 3.30 4.46 3.30
C ASN A 112 3.68 3.17 2.53
N THR A 113 2.81 2.17 2.48
CA THR A 113 3.11 0.83 1.92
C THR A 113 4.39 0.19 2.47
N ASN A 114 4.85 0.66 3.62
CA ASN A 114 6.11 0.28 4.23
C ASN A 114 5.95 -0.99 5.07
N ILE A 115 6.84 -1.97 4.88
CA ILE A 115 6.78 -3.28 5.55
C ILE A 115 6.79 -3.15 7.07
N ASP A 116 7.68 -2.33 7.63
CA ASP A 116 7.82 -2.20 9.08
C ASP A 116 6.59 -1.51 9.68
N ASN A 117 6.06 -0.49 9.04
CA ASN A 117 4.81 0.16 9.48
C ASN A 117 3.62 -0.81 9.47
N PHE A 118 3.57 -1.73 8.53
CA PHE A 118 2.54 -2.75 8.44
C PHE A 118 2.62 -3.75 9.60
N VAL A 119 3.83 -4.25 9.86
CA VAL A 119 4.08 -5.28 10.88
C VAL A 119 3.94 -4.71 12.29
N ASP A 120 4.57 -3.57 12.56
CA ASP A 120 4.67 -2.99 13.91
C ASP A 120 3.33 -2.49 14.44
N ASN A 121 2.40 -2.10 13.56
CA ASN A 121 1.10 -1.59 13.95
C ASN A 121 0.00 -2.66 14.07
N ASN A 122 0.35 -3.95 13.88
CA ASN A 122 -0.62 -5.04 13.84
C ASN A 122 -1.84 -4.71 12.96
N TYR A 123 -1.55 -4.17 11.79
CA TYR A 123 -2.50 -3.48 10.94
C TYR A 123 -3.67 -4.39 10.51
N MET A 124 -3.36 -5.62 10.06
CA MET A 124 -4.36 -6.54 9.54
C MET A 124 -5.40 -6.97 10.58
N SER A 125 -5.08 -6.88 11.89
CA SER A 125 -6.08 -7.18 12.93
C SER A 125 -7.24 -6.17 13.00
N LYS A 126 -7.10 -5.03 12.36
CA LYS A 126 -8.11 -3.96 12.29
C LYS A 126 -9.03 -4.10 11.08
N ILE A 127 -8.73 -5.00 10.16
CA ILE A 127 -9.44 -5.19 8.89
C ILE A 127 -10.17 -6.52 8.92
N GLN A 128 -11.40 -6.52 8.44
CA GLN A 128 -12.25 -7.70 8.34
C GLN A 128 -12.83 -7.81 6.94
N ASP A 129 -12.89 -9.04 6.43
CA ASP A 129 -13.59 -9.34 5.18
C ASP A 129 -14.63 -10.43 5.40
N SER A 130 -15.78 -10.28 4.78
CA SER A 130 -16.82 -11.32 4.78
C SER A 130 -16.47 -12.49 3.86
N ALA A 131 -15.50 -12.34 2.96
CA ALA A 131 -15.00 -13.39 2.08
C ALA A 131 -13.70 -13.97 2.66
N THR A 132 -13.67 -15.27 2.88
CA THR A 132 -12.50 -15.99 3.40
C THR A 132 -11.41 -16.08 2.33
N ASP A 133 -10.15 -15.83 2.73
CA ASP A 133 -8.95 -15.94 1.88
C ASP A 133 -9.08 -15.11 0.59
N ARG A 134 -9.57 -13.88 0.72
CA ARG A 134 -9.76 -12.95 -0.41
C ARG A 134 -9.13 -11.58 -0.19
N LEU A 135 -8.24 -11.45 0.80
CA LEU A 135 -7.40 -10.27 0.97
C LEU A 135 -5.96 -10.58 0.59
N MET A 136 -5.33 -9.64 -0.09
CA MET A 136 -3.89 -9.61 -0.32
C MET A 136 -3.32 -8.34 0.29
N VAL A 137 -2.06 -8.41 0.70
CA VAL A 137 -1.30 -7.27 1.23
C VAL A 137 -0.33 -6.78 0.17
N GLU A 138 -0.33 -5.48 -0.08
CA GLU A 138 0.61 -4.82 -0.97
C GLU A 138 1.58 -3.93 -0.20
N VAL A 139 2.86 -4.05 -0.52
CA VAL A 139 3.94 -3.20 -0.01
C VAL A 139 4.79 -2.70 -1.16
N HIS A 140 5.32 -1.50 -1.02
CA HIS A 140 6.29 -0.93 -1.94
C HIS A 140 7.65 -0.91 -1.25
N PHE A 141 8.64 -1.52 -1.88
CA PHE A 141 9.94 -1.75 -1.28
C PHE A 141 11.02 -0.99 -2.04
N TYR A 142 11.40 0.16 -1.52
CA TYR A 142 12.40 1.06 -2.13
C TYR A 142 13.72 1.10 -1.35
N ASP A 143 13.91 0.29 -0.31
CA ASP A 143 15.09 0.38 0.53
C ASP A 143 16.36 -0.23 -0.12
N PRO A 144 17.45 0.54 -0.22
CA PRO A 144 17.55 1.95 0.15
C PRO A 144 17.06 2.87 -0.97
N TYR A 145 16.21 3.83 -0.67
CA TYR A 145 15.61 4.78 -1.60
C TYR A 145 16.64 5.51 -2.49
N GLN A 146 17.81 5.81 -1.92
CA GLN A 146 18.90 6.46 -2.67
C GLN A 146 19.44 5.61 -3.83
N PHE A 147 19.25 4.29 -3.81
CA PHE A 147 19.65 3.40 -4.90
C PHE A 147 18.53 3.15 -5.89
N THR A 148 17.30 3.06 -5.40
CA THR A 148 16.17 2.57 -6.20
C THR A 148 15.44 3.67 -6.95
N ASP A 149 15.35 4.89 -6.37
CA ASP A 149 14.49 5.94 -6.89
C ASP A 149 15.11 7.34 -6.88
N LEU A 150 16.14 7.63 -6.06
CA LEU A 150 16.76 8.93 -6.03
C LEU A 150 17.61 9.17 -7.29
N GLY A 151 17.12 10.06 -8.19
CA GLY A 151 17.76 10.35 -9.47
C GLY A 151 18.86 11.40 -9.44
N GLU A 152 18.99 12.17 -8.35
CA GLU A 152 19.98 13.25 -8.18
C GLU A 152 20.29 13.48 -6.71
N ASP A 153 21.42 14.13 -6.43
CA ASP A 153 21.79 14.50 -5.06
C ASP A 153 20.81 15.51 -4.47
N LYS A 154 20.46 15.30 -3.20
CA LYS A 154 19.64 16.21 -2.40
C LYS A 154 20.40 16.65 -1.15
N ASP A 155 19.95 17.70 -0.50
CA ASP A 155 20.56 18.22 0.74
C ASP A 155 20.61 17.17 1.86
N TRP A 156 19.67 16.23 1.85
CA TRP A 156 19.55 15.16 2.85
C TRP A 156 20.24 13.84 2.45
N GLY A 157 20.76 13.70 1.22
CA GLY A 157 21.43 12.46 0.80
C GLY A 157 21.83 12.44 -0.67
N LYS A 158 22.80 11.60 -0.96
CA LYS A 158 23.30 11.33 -2.31
C LYS A 158 22.63 10.12 -2.92
N TYR A 159 22.40 10.10 -4.24
CA TYR A 159 21.99 8.88 -4.93
C TYR A 159 23.13 7.87 -4.99
N TYR A 160 22.79 6.59 -4.95
CA TYR A 160 23.75 5.50 -5.01
C TYR A 160 23.79 4.84 -6.38
N LEU A 161 24.98 4.41 -6.79
CA LEU A 161 25.22 3.65 -8.03
C LEU A 161 25.53 2.18 -7.74
N TYR A 162 25.91 1.87 -6.51
CA TYR A 162 26.36 0.54 -6.12
C TYR A 162 25.60 0.05 -4.89
N TRP A 163 25.16 -1.21 -4.94
CA TRP A 163 24.41 -1.86 -3.88
C TRP A 163 24.82 -3.32 -3.77
N GLY A 164 24.81 -3.87 -2.56
CA GLY A 164 25.08 -5.26 -2.26
C GLY A 164 26.41 -5.51 -1.53
N LYS A 165 26.55 -6.69 -0.97
CA LYS A 165 27.73 -7.07 -0.16
C LYS A 165 29.04 -6.96 -0.91
N ASN A 166 29.03 -7.34 -2.17
CA ASN A 166 30.21 -7.50 -3.00
C ASN A 166 30.30 -6.48 -4.16
N ASN A 167 29.38 -5.53 -4.23
CA ASN A 167 29.32 -4.54 -5.31
C ASN A 167 29.42 -3.11 -4.76
N LYS A 168 30.59 -2.81 -4.21
CA LYS A 168 30.83 -1.51 -3.53
C LYS A 168 31.33 -0.40 -4.45
N GLY A 169 31.67 -0.72 -5.67
CA GLY A 169 32.25 0.26 -6.59
C GLY A 169 33.56 0.90 -6.10
N GLY A 170 34.07 1.86 -6.85
CA GLY A 170 35.26 2.64 -6.47
C GLY A 170 34.96 3.95 -5.74
N ASP A 171 33.69 4.32 -5.63
CA ASP A 171 33.23 5.55 -4.99
C ASP A 171 32.35 5.22 -3.76
N ALA A 172 32.93 5.47 -2.58
CA ALA A 172 32.25 5.22 -1.32
C ALA A 172 30.99 6.08 -1.14
N ASP A 173 30.99 7.30 -1.67
CA ASP A 173 29.86 8.23 -1.59
C ASP A 173 28.68 7.80 -2.48
N ARG A 174 28.93 6.89 -3.43
CA ARG A 174 27.93 6.35 -4.34
C ARG A 174 27.58 4.90 -4.02
N THR A 175 28.03 4.40 -2.91
CA THR A 175 27.76 3.01 -2.46
C THR A 175 26.74 3.03 -1.32
N ALA A 176 25.71 2.20 -1.46
CA ALA A 176 24.67 2.05 -0.44
C ALA A 176 25.26 1.65 0.91
N ASP A 177 24.67 2.16 1.98
CA ASP A 177 25.04 1.78 3.35
C ASP A 177 25.01 0.24 3.50
N ALA A 178 26.03 -0.30 4.12
CA ALA A 178 26.23 -1.74 4.29
C ALA A 178 25.07 -2.47 5.01
N LYS A 179 24.26 -1.75 5.77
CA LYS A 179 23.05 -2.30 6.39
C LYS A 179 21.97 -2.69 5.36
N TYR A 180 21.92 -2.01 4.22
CA TYR A 180 21.00 -2.29 3.12
C TYR A 180 21.64 -3.22 2.09
N ASN A 181 21.79 -4.47 2.40
CA ASN A 181 22.35 -5.49 1.53
C ASN A 181 21.35 -6.63 1.29
N GLU A 182 21.80 -7.73 0.69
CA GLU A 182 20.95 -8.88 0.38
C GLU A 182 20.31 -9.50 1.64
N ASP A 183 21.02 -9.49 2.79
CA ASP A 183 20.45 -9.99 4.07
C ASP A 183 19.31 -9.12 4.57
N TYR A 184 19.39 -7.81 4.35
CA TYR A 184 18.30 -6.90 4.68
C TYR A 184 17.06 -7.19 3.83
N VAL A 185 17.23 -7.36 2.52
CA VAL A 185 16.11 -7.72 1.63
C VAL A 185 15.48 -9.04 2.06
N GLU A 186 16.31 -10.07 2.32
CA GLU A 186 15.82 -11.36 2.81
C GLU A 186 15.05 -11.23 4.13
N ALA A 187 15.55 -10.42 5.06
CA ALA A 187 14.90 -10.17 6.34
C ALA A 187 13.54 -9.49 6.16
N GLN A 188 13.43 -8.51 5.27
CA GLN A 188 12.17 -7.84 4.96
C GLN A 188 11.15 -8.78 4.29
N MET A 189 11.58 -9.57 3.31
CA MET A 189 10.72 -10.57 2.68
C MET A 189 10.27 -11.64 3.68
N LYS A 190 11.12 -12.02 4.63
CA LYS A 190 10.76 -12.95 5.70
C LYS A 190 9.72 -12.36 6.66
N LYS A 191 9.78 -11.05 6.94
CA LYS A 191 8.73 -10.37 7.69
C LYS A 191 7.38 -10.47 6.96
N MET A 192 7.37 -10.22 5.65
CA MET A 192 6.16 -10.36 4.83
C MET A 192 5.62 -11.78 4.89
N LYS A 193 6.49 -12.78 4.67
CA LYS A 193 6.07 -14.19 4.75
C LYS A 193 5.45 -14.53 6.10
N THR A 194 6.14 -14.22 7.19
CA THR A 194 5.71 -14.64 8.54
C THR A 194 4.46 -13.91 9.03
N ASN A 195 4.32 -12.63 8.68
CA ASN A 195 3.24 -11.80 9.20
C ASN A 195 1.98 -11.80 8.33
N PHE A 196 2.11 -12.16 7.05
CA PHE A 196 1.00 -12.11 6.12
C PHE A 196 0.80 -13.45 5.39
N PHE A 197 1.74 -13.89 4.56
CA PHE A 197 1.56 -15.10 3.76
C PHE A 197 1.24 -16.35 4.61
N ASP A 198 1.99 -16.61 5.69
CA ASP A 198 1.77 -17.76 6.58
C ASP A 198 0.44 -17.64 7.38
N LYS A 199 -0.22 -16.48 7.31
CA LYS A 199 -1.52 -16.21 7.94
C LYS A 199 -2.68 -16.15 6.93
N GLY A 200 -2.42 -16.41 5.64
CA GLY A 200 -3.44 -16.51 4.61
C GLY A 200 -3.75 -15.20 3.86
N TYR A 201 -2.84 -14.20 3.91
CA TYR A 201 -2.96 -12.95 3.16
C TYR A 201 -2.10 -12.94 1.90
#